data_7309244e8b84994dd6340b012d4b3de4
#
_entry.id   7309244e8b84994dd6340b012d4b3de4
#
_cell.length_a   1.000
_cell.length_b   1.000
_cell.length_c   1.000
_cell.angle_alpha   90.00
_cell.angle_beta   90.00
_cell.angle_gamma   90.00
#
_symmetry.space_group_name_H-M   'P 1'
#
loop_
_entity.id
_entity.type
_entity.pdbx_description
1 polymer ?
#
loop_
_entity_poly.entity_id
_entity_poly.type
_entity_poly.pdbx_seq_one_letter_code
_entity_poly.pdbx_strand_id
1 'polypeptide(L)'
;MVEVFADFLKYLLECASSYIQDTHANGPDLWNSVKSDIDFVLSHPNGWEGTQQSEMRRAAVLAGLVPDTESGHSRISFVTEGEASLHFSIDNGLPAGAMKVCRQVEVKIFLQLILQEW
;
A
#
# COMPACT_ATOMS: atom_id res chain seq x y z
N MET A 1 10.10 -6.95 16.61
CA MET A 1 9.03 -6.06 16.09
C MET A 1 9.00 -6.00 14.57
N VAL A 2 10.13 -5.77 13.91
CA VAL A 2 10.24 -5.78 12.43
C VAL A 2 9.72 -7.08 11.80
N GLU A 3 10.03 -8.21 12.37
CA GLU A 3 9.59 -9.53 11.88
C GLU A 3 8.07 -9.70 11.96
N VAL A 4 7.43 -9.22 13.02
CA VAL A 4 5.97 -9.26 13.17
C VAL A 4 5.29 -8.39 12.10
N PHE A 5 5.81 -7.19 11.85
CA PHE A 5 5.33 -6.35 10.76
C PHE A 5 5.57 -7.00 9.40
N ALA A 6 6.72 -7.63 9.20
CA ALA A 6 7.02 -8.32 7.95
C ALA A 6 6.04 -9.47 7.69
N ASP A 7 5.73 -10.27 8.69
CA ASP A 7 4.76 -11.37 8.58
C ASP A 7 3.36 -10.84 8.25
N PHE A 8 2.97 -9.75 8.88
CA PHE A 8 1.68 -9.12 8.62
C PHE A 8 1.59 -8.53 7.21
N LEU A 9 2.62 -7.82 6.77
CA LEU A 9 2.68 -7.25 5.42
C LEU A 9 2.69 -8.36 4.35
N LYS A 10 3.40 -9.44 4.59
CA LYS A 10 3.39 -10.61 3.71
C LYS A 10 1.99 -11.21 3.59
N TYR A 11 1.31 -11.37 4.71
CA TYR A 11 -0.08 -11.84 4.72
C TYR A 11 -1.00 -10.93 3.91
N LEU A 12 -0.90 -9.62 4.10
CA LEU A 12 -1.68 -8.65 3.33
C LEU A 12 -1.40 -8.73 1.83
N LEU A 13 -0.14 -8.86 1.44
CA LEU A 13 0.24 -9.02 0.03
C LEU A 13 -0.36 -10.29 -0.57
N GLU A 14 -0.31 -11.40 0.15
CA GLU A 14 -0.92 -12.67 -0.27
C GLU A 14 -2.44 -12.54 -0.43
N CYS A 15 -3.12 -11.86 0.50
CA CYS A 15 -4.56 -11.58 0.41
C CYS A 15 -4.88 -10.72 -0.81
N ALA A 16 -4.13 -9.65 -1.05
CA ALA A 16 -4.32 -8.77 -2.19
C ALA A 16 -4.08 -9.50 -3.52
N SER A 17 -3.03 -10.29 -3.59
CA SER A 17 -2.71 -11.13 -4.76
C SER A 17 -3.85 -12.10 -5.08
N SER A 18 -4.33 -12.82 -4.08
CA SER A 18 -5.44 -13.75 -4.24
C SER A 18 -6.71 -13.04 -4.69
N TYR A 19 -7.03 -11.91 -4.08
CA TYR A 19 -8.20 -11.10 -4.45
C TYR A 19 -8.16 -10.65 -5.91
N ILE A 20 -7.02 -10.12 -6.36
CA ILE A 20 -6.85 -9.66 -7.75
C ILE A 20 -6.98 -10.83 -8.72
N GLN A 21 -6.36 -11.97 -8.41
CA GLN A 21 -6.41 -13.16 -9.26
C GLN A 21 -7.81 -13.77 -9.34
N ASP A 22 -8.58 -13.73 -8.27
CA ASP A 22 -9.92 -14.34 -8.20
C ASP A 22 -11.01 -13.41 -8.75
N THR A 23 -10.82 -12.10 -8.71
CA THR A 23 -11.84 -11.11 -9.06
C THR A 23 -11.83 -10.75 -10.55
N HIS A 24 -10.70 -10.86 -11.23
CA HIS A 24 -10.55 -10.50 -12.64
C HIS A 24 -10.57 -11.74 -13.52
N ALA A 25 -11.15 -11.62 -14.72
CA ALA A 25 -11.30 -12.73 -15.67
C ALA A 25 -9.94 -13.34 -16.08
N ASN A 26 -8.88 -12.53 -16.19
CA ASN A 26 -7.49 -12.93 -16.44
C ASN A 26 -6.59 -12.55 -15.28
N GLY A 27 -7.07 -12.77 -14.06
CA GLY A 27 -6.42 -12.35 -12.81
C GLY A 27 -4.96 -12.77 -12.67
N PRO A 28 -4.58 -14.05 -12.91
CA PRO A 28 -3.19 -14.47 -12.84
C PRO A 28 -2.26 -13.72 -13.81
N ASP A 29 -2.69 -13.48 -15.04
CA ASP A 29 -1.93 -12.72 -16.02
C ASP A 29 -1.81 -11.24 -15.62
N LEU A 30 -2.91 -10.67 -15.15
CA LEU A 30 -2.92 -9.29 -14.63
C LEU A 30 -1.95 -9.15 -13.45
N TRP A 31 -2.02 -10.05 -12.48
CA TRP A 31 -1.12 -10.02 -11.33
C TRP A 31 0.34 -10.11 -11.74
N ASN A 32 0.67 -11.05 -12.63
CA ASN A 32 2.04 -11.22 -13.13
C ASN A 32 2.55 -9.99 -13.88
N SER A 33 1.67 -9.25 -14.55
CA SER A 33 2.05 -8.04 -15.29
C SER A 33 2.32 -6.84 -14.38
N VAL A 34 1.68 -6.73 -13.20
CA VAL A 34 1.75 -5.55 -12.33
C VAL A 34 2.56 -5.75 -11.06
N LYS A 35 2.77 -6.97 -10.61
CA LYS A 35 3.40 -7.28 -9.31
C LYS A 35 4.78 -6.65 -9.10
N SER A 36 5.52 -6.42 -10.18
CA SER A 36 6.85 -5.81 -10.13
C SER A 36 6.82 -4.29 -10.15
N ASP A 37 5.67 -3.68 -10.42
CA ASP A 37 5.50 -2.23 -10.60
C ASP A 37 4.57 -1.60 -9.56
N ILE A 38 4.14 -2.35 -8.55
CA ILE A 38 3.25 -1.85 -7.50
C ILE A 38 3.98 -0.85 -6.62
N ASP A 39 3.37 0.32 -6.44
CA ASP A 39 3.75 1.27 -5.41
C ASP A 39 2.96 1.00 -4.13
N PHE A 40 3.66 0.92 -3.02
CA PHE A 40 3.05 0.67 -1.71
C PHE A 40 3.00 1.96 -0.90
N VAL A 41 1.82 2.27 -0.38
CA VAL A 41 1.63 3.37 0.58
C VAL A 41 1.25 2.75 1.91
N LEU A 42 2.10 2.95 2.91
CA LEU A 42 1.90 2.42 4.26
C LEU A 42 1.50 3.56 5.19
N SER A 43 0.38 3.40 5.88
CA SER A 43 -0.03 4.35 6.90
C SER A 43 0.59 3.99 8.25
N HIS A 44 0.87 5.00 9.04
CA HIS A 44 1.41 4.85 10.38
C HIS A 44 0.84 5.91 11.33
N PRO A 45 0.87 5.68 12.66
CA PRO A 45 0.44 6.67 13.64
C PRO A 45 1.20 7.99 13.51
N ASN A 46 0.55 9.08 13.88
CA ASN A 46 1.21 10.39 13.98
C ASN A 46 2.39 10.30 14.96
N GLY A 47 3.48 10.95 14.62
CA GLY A 47 4.69 10.94 15.43
C GLY A 47 5.68 9.81 15.13
N TRP A 48 5.31 8.90 14.24
CA TRP A 48 6.25 7.90 13.72
C TRP A 48 7.06 8.51 12.58
N GLU A 49 8.29 8.87 12.88
CA GLU A 49 9.22 9.45 11.90
C GLU A 49 10.59 8.78 12.00
N GLY A 50 11.39 8.97 11.00
CA GLY A 50 12.78 8.51 10.99
C GLY A 50 12.95 7.01 11.26
N THR A 51 13.27 6.65 12.50
CA THR A 51 13.59 5.28 12.89
C THR A 51 12.43 4.31 12.64
N GLN A 52 11.20 4.69 13.01
CA GLN A 52 10.01 3.85 12.83
C GLN A 52 9.71 3.61 11.35
N GLN A 53 9.81 4.64 10.53
CA GLN A 53 9.65 4.51 9.07
C GLN A 53 10.75 3.63 8.47
N SER A 54 11.98 3.74 8.94
CA SER A 54 13.08 2.88 8.50
C SER A 54 12.84 1.41 8.86
N GLU A 55 12.33 1.15 10.05
CA GLU A 55 11.96 -0.20 10.48
C GLU A 55 10.81 -0.77 9.66
N MET A 56 9.78 0.03 9.35
CA MET A 56 8.68 -0.38 8.48
C MET A 56 9.15 -0.66 7.06
N ARG A 57 10.05 0.14 6.53
CA ARG A 57 10.66 -0.10 5.19
C ARG A 57 11.43 -1.41 5.19
N ARG A 58 12.20 -1.66 6.21
CA ARG A 58 12.92 -2.94 6.38
C ARG A 58 11.95 -4.13 6.46
N ALA A 59 10.86 -3.98 7.20
CA ALA A 59 9.82 -5.00 7.27
C ALA A 59 9.18 -5.28 5.91
N ALA A 60 8.92 -4.25 5.11
CA ALA A 60 8.39 -4.39 3.75
C ALA A 60 9.34 -5.15 2.82
N VAL A 61 10.63 -4.92 2.93
CA VAL A 61 11.66 -5.67 2.20
C VAL A 61 11.68 -7.13 2.64
N LEU A 62 11.68 -7.39 3.94
CA LEU A 62 11.64 -8.76 4.49
C LEU A 62 10.36 -9.52 4.09
N ALA A 63 9.24 -8.82 3.99
CA ALA A 63 7.96 -9.38 3.55
C ALA A 63 7.92 -9.70 2.04
N GLY A 64 8.87 -9.20 1.27
CA GLY A 64 8.93 -9.41 -0.17
C GLY A 64 8.05 -8.46 -0.98
N LEU A 65 7.60 -7.33 -0.39
CA LEU A 65 6.84 -6.32 -1.13
C LEU A 65 7.68 -5.70 -2.26
N VAL A 66 8.92 -5.40 -1.96
CA VAL A 66 9.88 -4.83 -2.89
C VAL A 66 11.25 -5.49 -2.71
N PRO A 67 12.11 -5.49 -3.74
CA PRO A 67 13.49 -5.94 -3.60
C PRO A 67 14.30 -4.96 -2.75
N ASP A 68 15.39 -5.45 -2.16
CA ASP A 68 16.34 -4.63 -1.37
C ASP A 68 17.28 -3.87 -2.30
N THR A 69 16.72 -2.95 -3.07
CA THR A 69 17.41 -2.08 -4.01
C THR A 69 16.89 -0.65 -3.86
N GLU A 70 17.64 0.32 -4.34
CA GLU A 70 17.21 1.71 -4.31
C GLU A 70 15.88 1.92 -5.06
N SER A 71 15.72 1.29 -6.21
CA SER A 71 14.47 1.33 -6.98
C SER A 71 13.32 0.65 -6.25
N GLY A 72 13.57 -0.45 -5.55
CA GLY A 72 12.58 -1.11 -4.72
C GLY A 72 12.13 -0.24 -3.54
N HIS A 73 13.07 0.35 -2.84
CA HIS A 73 12.80 1.24 -1.71
C HIS A 73 12.00 2.49 -2.13
N SER A 74 12.21 3.00 -3.32
CA SER A 74 11.48 4.17 -3.85
C SER A 74 9.99 3.89 -4.08
N ARG A 75 9.60 2.63 -4.20
CA ARG A 75 8.20 2.19 -4.37
C ARG A 75 7.43 2.13 -3.05
N ILE A 76 8.06 2.40 -1.92
CA ILE A 76 7.40 2.44 -0.61
C ILE A 76 7.31 3.90 -0.16
N SER A 77 6.09 4.36 0.09
CA SER A 77 5.79 5.68 0.63
C SER A 77 5.06 5.55 1.96
N PHE A 78 5.19 6.55 2.81
CA PHE A 78 4.51 6.60 4.10
C PHE A 78 3.56 7.77 4.17
N VAL A 79 2.42 7.57 4.82
CA VAL A 79 1.45 8.60 5.16
C VAL A 79 1.03 8.42 6.61
N THR A 80 0.62 9.49 7.25
CA THR A 80 0.00 9.38 8.57
C THR A 80 -1.43 8.84 8.45
N GLU A 81 -1.94 8.27 9.52
CA GLU A 81 -3.34 7.81 9.55
C GLU A 81 -4.33 8.95 9.26
N GLY A 82 -3.99 10.18 9.71
CA GLY A 82 -4.78 11.37 9.42
C GLY A 82 -4.80 11.72 7.94
N GLU A 83 -3.65 11.72 7.29
CA GLU A 83 -3.52 11.95 5.83
C GLU A 83 -4.29 10.88 5.04
N ALA A 84 -4.17 9.65 5.47
CA ALA A 84 -4.86 8.53 4.87
C ALA A 84 -6.40 8.68 4.95
N SER A 85 -6.91 9.05 6.12
CA SER A 85 -8.33 9.30 6.33
C SER A 85 -8.82 10.49 5.49
N LEU A 86 -7.99 11.52 5.34
CA LEU A 86 -8.30 12.66 4.48
C LEU A 86 -8.44 12.23 3.02
N HIS A 87 -7.49 11.47 2.50
CA HIS A 87 -7.55 10.95 1.14
C HIS A 87 -8.80 10.09 0.91
N PHE A 88 -9.12 9.21 1.84
CA PHE A 88 -10.34 8.41 1.77
C PHE A 88 -11.59 9.29 1.72
N SER A 89 -11.66 10.32 2.55
CA SER A 89 -12.80 11.27 2.58
C SER A 89 -12.93 12.05 1.28
N ILE A 90 -11.81 12.45 0.69
CA ILE A 90 -11.77 13.14 -0.61
C ILE A 90 -12.34 12.25 -1.70
N ASP A 91 -11.92 10.99 -1.76
CA ASP A 91 -12.34 10.06 -2.80
C ASP A 91 -13.82 9.66 -2.69
N ASN A 92 -14.35 9.60 -1.48
CA ASN A 92 -15.71 9.13 -1.21
C ASN A 92 -16.75 10.22 -0.92
N GLY A 93 -16.32 11.46 -0.68
CA GLY A 93 -17.20 12.52 -0.19
C GLY A 93 -17.15 13.86 -0.94
N LEU A 94 -16.25 14.02 -1.93
CA LEU A 94 -16.11 15.29 -2.64
C LEU A 94 -16.73 15.28 -4.04
N PRO A 95 -17.24 16.44 -4.54
CA PRO A 95 -17.80 16.59 -5.88
C PRO A 95 -16.79 16.21 -6.98
N ALA A 96 -17.32 15.72 -8.12
CA ALA A 96 -16.54 15.21 -9.25
C ALA A 96 -15.45 16.16 -9.82
N GLY A 97 -15.54 17.47 -9.57
CA GLY A 97 -14.53 18.45 -9.98
C GLY A 97 -13.23 18.39 -9.18
N ALA A 98 -13.30 17.98 -7.92
CA ALA A 98 -12.13 17.80 -7.06
C ALA A 98 -11.42 16.46 -7.34
N MET A 99 -12.12 15.50 -7.94
CA MET A 99 -11.58 14.15 -8.24
C MET A 99 -10.54 14.13 -9.37
N LYS A 100 -10.50 15.15 -10.21
CA LYS A 100 -9.51 15.21 -11.32
C LYS A 100 -8.05 15.31 -10.83
N VAL A 101 -7.83 15.85 -9.64
CA VAL A 101 -6.51 15.98 -9.04
C VAL A 101 -6.09 14.67 -8.36
N CYS A 102 -7.05 13.84 -7.95
CA CYS A 102 -6.81 12.60 -7.20
C CYS A 102 -6.57 11.36 -8.07
N ARG A 103 -6.87 11.40 -9.37
CA ARG A 103 -6.78 10.23 -10.27
C ARG A 103 -5.39 9.61 -10.44
N GLN A 104 -4.34 10.33 -10.09
CA GLN A 104 -2.97 9.80 -10.08
C GLN A 104 -2.64 9.00 -8.81
N VAL A 105 -3.57 8.94 -7.86
CA VAL A 105 -3.39 8.31 -6.54
C VAL A 105 -4.08 6.94 -6.45
N GLU A 106 -4.85 6.55 -7.47
CA GLU A 106 -5.80 5.42 -7.41
C GLU A 106 -5.19 4.04 -7.07
N VAL A 107 -3.94 3.80 -7.39
CA VAL A 107 -3.30 2.52 -7.06
C VAL A 107 -2.73 2.51 -5.63
N LYS A 108 -2.56 3.67 -5.02
CA LYS A 108 -1.93 3.84 -3.70
C LYS A 108 -2.86 3.55 -2.52
N ILE A 109 -4.16 3.62 -2.72
CA ILE A 109 -5.17 3.55 -1.64
C ILE A 109 -5.63 2.12 -1.33
N PHE A 110 -5.38 1.18 -2.22
CA PHE A 110 -5.97 -0.17 -2.14
C PHE A 110 -5.51 -0.97 -0.91
N LEU A 111 -4.27 -0.87 -0.51
CA LEU A 111 -3.76 -1.54 0.69
C LEU A 111 -4.31 -0.95 1.99
N GLN A 112 -4.72 0.30 1.96
CA GLN A 112 -5.24 1.00 3.12
C GLN A 112 -6.70 0.66 3.42
N LEU A 113 -7.52 0.39 2.41
CA LEU A 113 -8.91 -0.06 2.60
C LEU A 113 -8.99 -1.40 3.30
N ILE A 114 -8.03 -2.28 3.10
CA ILE A 114 -7.95 -3.57 3.79
C ILE A 114 -7.62 -3.40 5.28
N LEU A 115 -6.88 -2.36 5.63
CA LEU A 115 -6.50 -2.08 7.03
C LEU A 115 -7.61 -1.39 7.84
N GLN A 116 -8.56 -0.73 7.20
CA GLN A 116 -9.66 -0.03 7.89
C GLN A 116 -10.90 -0.90 8.17
N GLU A 117 -11.05 -2.03 7.52
CA GLU A 117 -12.13 -2.97 7.79
C GLU A 117 -11.81 -3.99 8.90
N TRP A 118 -10.63 -3.92 9.48
CA TRP A 118 -10.19 -4.71 10.63
C TRP A 118 -9.95 -3.83 11.86
#